data_33290b33347c780718189f37e1629bbd
#
_entry.id   33290b33347c780718189f37e1629bbd
#
_cell.length_a   1.000
_cell.length_b   1.000
_cell.length_c   1.000
_cell.angle_alpha   90.00
_cell.angle_beta   90.00
_cell.angle_gamma   90.00
#
_symmetry.space_group_name_H-M   'P 1'
#
loop_
_entity.id
_entity.type
_entity.pdbx_description
1 polymer ?
#
loop_
_entity_poly.entity_id
_entity_poly.type
_entity_poly.pdbx_seq_one_letter_code
_entity_poly.pdbx_strand_id
1 'polypeptide(L)'
;MRTLIFLTSAVLILLLMGCGQTGLSDGGDLDELAAGNLPPRNPNISPEPITLEVWLDIDFTRDSNLFEALVRDFERVYPEVKVKLFSFVRESIPQKVELAVLSGIPPDVVQGHVYAVAGRGLAEPLDEQWQAWSETDPAAAGQFIDSALAEVTWKDKRYGVPLDIYTLVLIYNREHFSEANLPYPEGDYDLFYLRRAAEILTEPERDRYGMGFTTDPWYVYAWVTGAGGDVLVGSPEEGFTLTLDQQTNADALRFLSDMIEAGYGPRPTTRPRDYEDRRQMFLDGQISMYFGESQDIHLIQSTQPDFPLGVAQLPTTPARDSAASVLGSSGLFIPKGAQHKAVAFEFIKWATSDRYAVPMARRLGRYPAKNWLQTSPEFTENLSLIPFFNQLNDARPYRLDLFPLAEEAFGDAIKATFYDIATPAEALQAAQTIGGNTTLGPAP
;
A
#
# COMPACT_ATOMS: atom_id res chain seq x y z
N MET A 1 -63.47 -21.95 46.26
CA MET A 1 -64.19 -20.95 45.47
C MET A 1 -63.19 -20.35 44.50
N ARG A 2 -63.41 -20.50 43.20
CA ARG A 2 -62.56 -20.15 42.10
C ARG A 2 -62.74 -18.68 41.74
N THR A 3 -61.68 -17.93 41.60
CA THR A 3 -61.70 -16.56 41.05
C THR A 3 -60.82 -16.52 39.84
N LEU A 4 -61.41 -16.23 38.67
CA LEU A 4 -60.82 -16.11 37.37
C LEU A 4 -60.18 -14.72 37.25
N ILE A 5 -58.96 -14.61 36.79
CA ILE A 5 -58.28 -13.36 36.49
C ILE A 5 -58.11 -13.25 34.96
N PHE A 6 -58.74 -12.24 34.34
CA PHE A 6 -58.56 -11.88 32.93
C PHE A 6 -57.23 -11.12 32.74
N LEU A 7 -56.40 -11.61 31.82
CA LEU A 7 -55.25 -10.85 31.31
C LEU A 7 -55.70 -10.03 30.09
N THR A 8 -55.58 -8.74 30.19
CA THR A 8 -55.64 -7.83 29.03
C THR A 8 -54.26 -7.58 28.49
N SER A 9 -54.01 -8.05 27.25
CA SER A 9 -52.77 -7.78 26.52
C SER A 9 -52.77 -6.35 25.96
N ALA A 10 -51.87 -5.50 26.42
CA ALA A 10 -51.56 -4.24 25.81
C ALA A 10 -50.46 -4.44 24.74
N VAL A 11 -50.82 -4.20 23.50
CA VAL A 11 -49.85 -4.15 22.39
C VAL A 11 -49.13 -2.82 22.40
N LEU A 12 -47.87 -2.83 22.73
CA LEU A 12 -46.98 -1.67 22.64
C LEU A 12 -46.36 -1.62 21.25
N ILE A 13 -46.80 -0.72 20.39
CA ILE A 13 -46.20 -0.43 19.10
C ILE A 13 -44.98 0.42 19.32
N LEU A 14 -43.76 -0.16 19.25
CA LEU A 14 -42.52 0.58 19.17
C LEU A 14 -42.34 1.11 17.74
N LEU A 15 -42.49 2.41 17.57
CA LEU A 15 -41.99 3.14 16.40
C LEU A 15 -40.45 3.15 16.45
N LEU A 16 -39.82 2.27 15.70
CA LEU A 16 -38.40 2.36 15.37
C LEU A 16 -38.22 3.50 14.37
N MET A 17 -37.81 4.66 14.89
CA MET A 17 -37.15 5.68 14.05
C MET A 17 -35.82 5.11 13.58
N GLY A 18 -35.72 4.84 12.28
CA GLY A 18 -34.49 4.42 11.64
C GLY A 18 -33.48 5.56 11.69
N CYS A 19 -32.46 5.41 12.52
CA CYS A 19 -31.17 6.07 12.29
C CYS A 19 -30.60 5.46 11.04
N GLY A 20 -30.39 6.26 9.99
CA GLY A 20 -29.74 5.85 8.76
C GLY A 20 -28.33 5.34 9.06
N GLN A 21 -28.15 4.05 8.99
CA GLN A 21 -26.83 3.43 8.84
C GLN A 21 -26.34 3.77 7.43
N THR A 22 -25.43 4.71 7.32
CA THR A 22 -24.52 4.82 6.19
C THR A 22 -23.36 3.86 6.39
N GLY A 23 -23.68 2.61 6.68
CA GLY A 23 -22.77 1.50 6.51
C GLY A 23 -22.75 1.16 5.03
N LEU A 24 -21.58 1.19 4.41
CA LEU A 24 -21.35 0.64 3.07
C LEU A 24 -21.98 -0.77 3.04
N SER A 25 -23.06 -0.94 2.27
CA SER A 25 -23.76 -2.22 2.22
C SER A 25 -22.87 -3.21 1.50
N ASP A 26 -22.45 -4.23 2.20
CA ASP A 26 -21.51 -5.29 1.77
C ASP A 26 -21.96 -6.06 0.50
N GLY A 27 -23.20 -5.90 0.05
CA GLY A 27 -23.78 -6.54 -1.13
C GLY A 27 -23.87 -5.67 -2.39
N GLY A 28 -23.94 -4.34 -2.26
CA GLY A 28 -24.27 -3.46 -3.39
C GLY A 28 -23.27 -3.53 -4.55
N ASP A 29 -21.99 -3.52 -4.27
CA ASP A 29 -20.93 -3.56 -5.30
C ASP A 29 -20.89 -4.88 -6.06
N LEU A 30 -21.17 -6.00 -5.39
CA LEU A 30 -21.18 -7.31 -6.02
C LEU A 30 -22.46 -7.51 -6.87
N ASP A 31 -23.58 -6.90 -6.47
CA ASP A 31 -24.81 -6.89 -7.26
C ASP A 31 -24.66 -6.03 -8.52
N GLU A 32 -23.97 -4.89 -8.44
CA GLU A 32 -23.59 -4.06 -9.60
C GLU A 32 -22.66 -4.83 -10.56
N LEU A 33 -21.66 -5.55 -10.02
CA LEU A 33 -20.81 -6.44 -10.82
C LEU A 33 -21.65 -7.54 -11.51
N ALA A 34 -22.62 -8.13 -10.82
CA ALA A 34 -23.45 -9.18 -11.39
C ALA A 34 -24.40 -8.66 -12.50
N ALA A 35 -24.88 -7.44 -12.38
CA ALA A 35 -25.83 -6.81 -13.31
C ALA A 35 -25.18 -6.18 -14.54
N GLY A 36 -23.89 -5.82 -14.48
CA GLY A 36 -23.19 -5.13 -15.56
C GLY A 36 -22.87 -6.03 -16.76
N ASN A 37 -22.84 -5.42 -17.95
CA ASN A 37 -22.39 -6.10 -19.16
C ASN A 37 -20.89 -6.44 -19.07
N LEU A 38 -20.57 -7.69 -19.43
CA LEU A 38 -19.17 -8.12 -19.52
C LEU A 38 -18.51 -7.52 -20.78
N PRO A 39 -17.20 -7.22 -20.75
CA PRO A 39 -16.46 -6.86 -21.93
C PRO A 39 -16.56 -7.94 -23.01
N PRO A 40 -16.55 -7.56 -24.30
CA PRO A 40 -16.56 -8.55 -25.39
C PRO A 40 -15.27 -9.39 -25.35
N ARG A 41 -15.39 -10.64 -25.79
CA ARG A 41 -14.24 -11.54 -25.96
C ARG A 41 -13.24 -10.92 -26.95
N ASN A 42 -11.96 -10.97 -26.58
CA ASN A 42 -10.87 -10.69 -27.53
C ASN A 42 -10.74 -11.87 -28.51
N PRO A 43 -10.99 -11.66 -29.83
CA PRO A 43 -10.95 -12.74 -30.81
C PRO A 43 -9.56 -13.34 -31.02
N ASN A 44 -8.51 -12.66 -30.60
CA ASN A 44 -7.12 -13.11 -30.74
C ASN A 44 -6.71 -14.12 -29.65
N ILE A 45 -7.55 -14.35 -28.65
CA ILE A 45 -7.30 -15.37 -27.63
C ILE A 45 -7.67 -16.76 -28.19
N SER A 46 -6.69 -17.66 -28.17
CA SER A 46 -6.86 -19.05 -28.61
C SER A 46 -7.98 -19.76 -27.84
N PRO A 47 -8.80 -20.58 -28.50
CA PRO A 47 -9.81 -21.40 -27.81
C PRO A 47 -9.24 -22.67 -27.16
N GLU A 48 -7.92 -22.83 -27.10
CA GLU A 48 -7.27 -23.97 -26.45
C GLU A 48 -7.45 -23.91 -24.92
N PRO A 49 -7.66 -25.06 -24.26
CA PRO A 49 -7.77 -25.10 -22.79
C PRO A 49 -6.48 -24.61 -22.11
N ILE A 50 -6.60 -23.62 -21.23
CA ILE A 50 -5.50 -23.01 -20.50
C ILE A 50 -5.82 -22.99 -19.00
N THR A 51 -4.83 -23.30 -18.17
CA THR A 51 -4.86 -22.94 -16.74
C THR A 51 -3.95 -21.73 -16.55
N LEU A 52 -4.55 -20.60 -16.17
CA LEU A 52 -3.85 -19.36 -15.89
C LEU A 52 -3.54 -19.29 -14.40
N GLU A 53 -2.26 -19.25 -14.04
CA GLU A 53 -1.81 -19.14 -12.66
C GLU A 53 -1.51 -17.68 -12.30
N VAL A 54 -2.20 -17.15 -11.27
CA VAL A 54 -2.13 -15.74 -10.86
C VAL A 54 -1.72 -15.65 -9.40
N TRP A 55 -0.64 -14.93 -9.11
CA TRP A 55 -0.12 -14.68 -7.77
C TRP A 55 -0.40 -13.24 -7.34
N LEU A 56 -1.07 -13.08 -6.20
CA LEU A 56 -1.46 -11.78 -5.67
C LEU A 56 -0.97 -11.59 -4.22
N ASP A 57 -0.72 -10.35 -3.83
CA ASP A 57 -0.41 -9.96 -2.45
C ASP A 57 -1.66 -9.57 -1.63
N ILE A 58 -2.83 -9.98 -2.10
CA ILE A 58 -4.11 -9.65 -1.51
C ILE A 58 -4.58 -10.80 -0.62
N ASP A 59 -4.98 -10.46 0.59
CA ASP A 59 -5.55 -11.42 1.52
C ASP A 59 -6.99 -11.75 1.14
N PHE A 60 -7.20 -12.91 0.50
CA PHE A 60 -8.54 -13.38 0.11
C PHE A 60 -9.46 -13.67 1.30
N THR A 61 -8.93 -13.79 2.51
CA THR A 61 -9.79 -13.99 3.69
C THR A 61 -10.61 -12.75 4.02
N ARG A 62 -10.18 -11.57 3.56
CA ARG A 62 -10.89 -10.30 3.75
C ARG A 62 -12.05 -10.11 2.77
N ASP A 63 -11.86 -10.53 1.52
CA ASP A 63 -12.89 -10.42 0.49
C ASP A 63 -12.69 -11.43 -0.66
N SER A 64 -13.03 -12.70 -0.41
CA SER A 64 -12.98 -13.72 -1.46
C SER A 64 -13.97 -13.44 -2.58
N ASN A 65 -15.13 -12.87 -2.27
CA ASN A 65 -16.23 -12.69 -3.22
C ASN A 65 -15.87 -11.78 -4.40
N LEU A 66 -15.06 -10.74 -4.17
CA LEU A 66 -14.61 -9.84 -5.23
C LEU A 66 -13.73 -10.58 -6.26
N PHE A 67 -12.78 -11.37 -5.76
CA PHE A 67 -11.86 -12.13 -6.63
C PHE A 67 -12.56 -13.31 -7.29
N GLU A 68 -13.48 -13.94 -6.60
CA GLU A 68 -14.35 -14.96 -7.19
C GLU A 68 -15.23 -14.38 -8.30
N ALA A 69 -15.72 -13.14 -8.14
CA ALA A 69 -16.47 -12.44 -9.18
C ALA A 69 -15.59 -12.16 -10.41
N LEU A 70 -14.36 -11.66 -10.20
CA LEU A 70 -13.39 -11.44 -11.28
C LEU A 70 -13.13 -12.74 -12.07
N VAL A 71 -12.80 -13.82 -11.37
CA VAL A 71 -12.50 -15.12 -12.00
C VAL A 71 -13.73 -15.66 -12.74
N ARG A 72 -14.87 -15.69 -12.09
CA ARG A 72 -16.14 -16.16 -12.69
C ARG A 72 -16.49 -15.40 -13.96
N ASP A 73 -16.38 -14.07 -13.94
CA ASP A 73 -16.74 -13.22 -15.06
C ASP A 73 -15.73 -13.37 -16.20
N PHE A 74 -14.43 -13.50 -15.90
CA PHE A 74 -13.39 -13.78 -16.88
C PHE A 74 -13.62 -15.17 -17.55
N GLU A 75 -13.82 -16.23 -16.75
CA GLU A 75 -14.09 -17.58 -17.26
C GLU A 75 -15.41 -17.68 -18.03
N ARG A 76 -16.39 -16.81 -17.76
CA ARG A 76 -17.63 -16.76 -18.55
C ARG A 76 -17.40 -16.27 -19.98
N VAL A 77 -16.47 -15.32 -20.17
CA VAL A 77 -16.09 -14.79 -21.49
C VAL A 77 -15.06 -15.68 -22.18
N TYR A 78 -14.20 -16.34 -21.39
CA TYR A 78 -13.14 -17.25 -21.85
C TYR A 78 -13.34 -18.63 -21.21
N PRO A 79 -14.34 -19.43 -21.64
CA PRO A 79 -14.68 -20.69 -20.98
C PRO A 79 -13.61 -21.78 -21.09
N GLU A 80 -12.66 -21.64 -22.01
CA GLU A 80 -11.48 -22.48 -22.15
C GLU A 80 -10.38 -22.16 -21.12
N VAL A 81 -10.43 -21.00 -20.46
CA VAL A 81 -9.45 -20.58 -19.45
C VAL A 81 -9.96 -20.95 -18.06
N LYS A 82 -9.09 -21.56 -17.26
CA LYS A 82 -9.29 -21.80 -15.83
C LYS A 82 -8.28 -20.96 -15.04
N VAL A 83 -8.77 -20.01 -14.25
CA VAL A 83 -7.93 -19.13 -13.44
C VAL A 83 -7.71 -19.72 -12.05
N LYS A 84 -6.44 -19.86 -11.65
CA LYS A 84 -6.04 -20.25 -10.30
C LYS A 84 -5.39 -19.07 -9.60
N LEU A 85 -6.05 -18.53 -8.58
CA LEU A 85 -5.52 -17.47 -7.75
C LEU A 85 -4.75 -18.05 -6.56
N PHE A 86 -3.57 -17.48 -6.31
CA PHE A 86 -2.76 -17.74 -5.12
C PHE A 86 -2.48 -16.45 -4.40
N SER A 87 -2.72 -16.43 -3.09
CA SER A 87 -2.39 -15.32 -2.20
C SER A 87 -1.06 -15.61 -1.51
N PHE A 88 -0.17 -14.62 -1.53
CA PHE A 88 1.11 -14.67 -0.83
C PHE A 88 1.30 -13.42 0.01
N VAL A 89 2.09 -13.54 1.05
CA VAL A 89 2.59 -12.38 1.79
C VAL A 89 3.49 -11.57 0.85
N ARG A 90 3.26 -10.26 0.76
CA ARG A 90 3.92 -9.32 -0.16
C ARG A 90 5.43 -9.50 -0.18
N GLU A 91 6.04 -9.56 0.99
CA GLU A 91 7.48 -9.66 1.19
C GLU A 91 8.08 -10.96 0.63
N SER A 92 7.26 -12.01 0.46
CA SER A 92 7.71 -13.30 -0.09
C SER A 92 7.65 -13.38 -1.61
N ILE A 93 6.88 -12.52 -2.28
CA ILE A 93 6.63 -12.58 -3.73
C ILE A 93 7.93 -12.41 -4.54
N PRO A 94 8.80 -11.42 -4.28
CA PRO A 94 9.99 -11.22 -5.11
C PRO A 94 10.90 -12.43 -5.17
N GLN A 95 11.16 -13.10 -4.03
CA GLN A 95 11.96 -14.31 -3.97
C GLN A 95 11.28 -15.49 -4.68
N LYS A 96 9.97 -15.64 -4.50
CA LYS A 96 9.20 -16.71 -5.17
C LYS A 96 9.23 -16.57 -6.69
N VAL A 97 9.05 -15.34 -7.19
CA VAL A 97 9.10 -15.03 -8.62
C VAL A 97 10.49 -15.35 -9.18
N GLU A 98 11.55 -14.91 -8.50
CA GLU A 98 12.92 -15.20 -8.92
C GLU A 98 13.17 -16.70 -9.01
N LEU A 99 12.80 -17.46 -7.99
CA LEU A 99 12.95 -18.92 -7.99
C LEU A 99 12.13 -19.59 -9.09
N ALA A 100 10.91 -19.15 -9.34
CA ALA A 100 10.02 -19.68 -10.37
C ALA A 100 10.57 -19.41 -11.79
N VAL A 101 11.05 -18.18 -12.04
CA VAL A 101 11.70 -17.80 -13.30
C VAL A 101 12.98 -18.61 -13.54
N LEU A 102 13.85 -18.72 -12.54
CA LEU A 102 15.10 -19.50 -12.62
C LEU A 102 14.84 -20.99 -12.81
N SER A 103 13.75 -21.51 -12.26
CA SER A 103 13.35 -22.92 -12.42
C SER A 103 12.64 -23.20 -13.74
N GLY A 104 12.33 -22.17 -14.54
CA GLY A 104 11.64 -22.30 -15.83
C GLY A 104 10.15 -22.66 -15.72
N ILE A 105 9.53 -22.45 -14.55
CA ILE A 105 8.12 -22.69 -14.29
C ILE A 105 7.45 -21.48 -13.62
N PRO A 106 7.55 -20.26 -14.21
CA PRO A 106 6.94 -19.08 -13.65
C PRO A 106 5.40 -19.16 -13.75
N PRO A 107 4.66 -18.47 -12.84
CA PRO A 107 3.22 -18.23 -13.02
C PRO A 107 2.97 -17.35 -14.24
N ASP A 108 1.70 -17.19 -14.62
CA ASP A 108 1.33 -16.36 -15.77
C ASP A 108 1.17 -14.88 -15.45
N VAL A 109 0.66 -14.55 -14.27
CA VAL A 109 0.46 -13.18 -13.78
C VAL A 109 0.91 -13.08 -12.34
N VAL A 110 1.60 -11.98 -12.01
CA VAL A 110 2.01 -11.67 -10.63
C VAL A 110 1.70 -10.22 -10.32
N GLN A 111 1.24 -9.98 -9.10
CA GLN A 111 1.18 -8.65 -8.50
C GLN A 111 2.47 -8.37 -7.75
N GLY A 112 3.02 -7.16 -7.91
CA GLY A 112 4.21 -6.73 -7.15
C GLY A 112 4.76 -5.40 -7.60
N HIS A 113 5.92 -5.05 -7.09
CA HIS A 113 6.67 -3.86 -7.48
C HIS A 113 7.37 -4.11 -8.83
N VAL A 114 6.68 -3.71 -9.91
CA VAL A 114 7.09 -4.05 -11.28
C VAL A 114 8.45 -3.45 -11.63
N TYR A 115 8.74 -2.23 -11.18
CA TYR A 115 10.02 -1.57 -11.43
C TYR A 115 11.22 -2.42 -10.97
N ALA A 116 11.15 -2.96 -9.75
CA ALA A 116 12.21 -3.78 -9.20
C ALA A 116 12.38 -5.12 -9.94
N VAL A 117 11.28 -5.82 -10.23
CA VAL A 117 11.35 -7.10 -10.95
C VAL A 117 11.81 -6.91 -12.41
N ALA A 118 11.41 -5.80 -13.06
CA ALA A 118 11.87 -5.44 -14.41
C ALA A 118 13.38 -5.12 -14.41
N GLY A 119 13.84 -4.31 -13.46
CA GLY A 119 15.26 -3.99 -13.30
C GLY A 119 16.16 -5.20 -13.06
N ARG A 120 15.62 -6.24 -12.44
CA ARG A 120 16.28 -7.52 -12.20
C ARG A 120 16.14 -8.52 -13.38
N GLY A 121 15.44 -8.13 -14.46
CA GLY A 121 15.24 -8.97 -15.63
C GLY A 121 14.28 -10.15 -15.41
N LEU A 122 13.36 -10.05 -14.47
CA LEU A 122 12.44 -11.12 -14.07
C LEU A 122 11.03 -10.98 -14.70
N ALA A 123 10.76 -9.89 -15.42
CA ALA A 123 9.49 -9.63 -16.10
C ALA A 123 9.63 -9.60 -17.61
N GLU A 124 8.55 -9.88 -18.32
CA GLU A 124 8.45 -9.71 -19.78
C GLU A 124 8.10 -8.25 -20.12
N PRO A 125 8.71 -7.65 -21.17
CA PRO A 125 8.25 -6.37 -21.69
C PRO A 125 6.88 -6.52 -22.34
N LEU A 126 6.01 -5.53 -22.13
CA LEU A 126 4.61 -5.53 -22.57
C LEU A 126 4.29 -4.44 -23.60
N ASP A 127 5.30 -3.84 -24.26
CA ASP A 127 5.11 -2.71 -25.18
C ASP A 127 4.16 -3.05 -26.34
N GLU A 128 4.30 -4.23 -26.94
CA GLU A 128 3.43 -4.69 -28.02
C GLU A 128 1.97 -4.83 -27.56
N GLN A 129 1.76 -5.40 -26.37
CA GLN A 129 0.44 -5.57 -25.78
C GLN A 129 -0.19 -4.22 -25.41
N TRP A 130 0.61 -3.29 -24.87
CA TRP A 130 0.17 -1.93 -24.58
C TRP A 130 -0.22 -1.16 -25.86
N GLN A 131 0.58 -1.28 -26.92
CA GLN A 131 0.27 -0.65 -28.20
C GLN A 131 -1.07 -1.17 -28.75
N ALA A 132 -1.24 -2.50 -28.82
CA ALA A 132 -2.48 -3.11 -29.27
C ALA A 132 -3.69 -2.72 -28.42
N TRP A 133 -3.51 -2.60 -27.09
CA TRP A 133 -4.55 -2.11 -26.19
C TRP A 133 -4.88 -0.63 -26.45
N SER A 134 -3.88 0.23 -26.61
CA SER A 134 -4.07 1.65 -26.90
C SER A 134 -4.76 1.90 -28.24
N GLU A 135 -4.58 1.02 -29.22
CA GLU A 135 -5.26 1.07 -30.51
C GLU A 135 -6.72 0.63 -30.44
N THR A 136 -7.03 -0.35 -29.57
CA THR A 136 -8.37 -0.93 -29.46
C THR A 136 -9.24 -0.26 -28.40
N ASP A 137 -8.64 0.22 -27.30
CA ASP A 137 -9.31 0.92 -26.20
C ASP A 137 -8.37 2.00 -25.61
N PRO A 138 -8.20 3.13 -26.33
CA PRO A 138 -7.29 4.20 -25.90
C PRO A 138 -7.73 4.85 -24.58
N ALA A 139 -9.03 4.84 -24.27
CA ALA A 139 -9.55 5.41 -23.04
C ALA A 139 -9.09 4.57 -21.82
N ALA A 140 -9.23 3.25 -21.89
CA ALA A 140 -8.79 2.37 -20.81
C ALA A 140 -7.26 2.32 -20.67
N ALA A 141 -6.53 2.29 -21.78
CA ALA A 141 -5.07 2.26 -21.78
C ALA A 141 -4.43 3.59 -21.28
N GLY A 142 -5.11 4.72 -21.50
CA GLY A 142 -4.59 6.07 -21.20
C GLY A 142 -5.00 6.63 -19.84
N GLN A 143 -5.71 5.88 -19.00
CA GLN A 143 -6.30 6.44 -17.77
C GLN A 143 -5.42 6.30 -16.50
N PHE A 144 -4.17 5.85 -16.62
CA PHE A 144 -3.27 5.69 -15.48
C PHE A 144 -2.50 6.99 -15.20
N ILE A 145 -2.23 7.25 -13.92
CA ILE A 145 -1.42 8.40 -13.49
C ILE A 145 0.06 8.18 -13.83
N ASP A 146 0.75 9.27 -14.20
CA ASP A 146 2.13 9.22 -14.69
C ASP A 146 3.10 8.61 -13.66
N SER A 147 2.94 8.93 -12.37
CA SER A 147 3.78 8.37 -11.32
C SER A 147 3.64 6.84 -11.21
N ALA A 148 2.45 6.29 -11.38
CA ALA A 148 2.24 4.84 -11.38
C ALA A 148 2.71 4.18 -12.68
N LEU A 149 2.61 4.88 -13.83
CA LEU A 149 3.21 4.40 -15.08
C LEU A 149 4.74 4.31 -14.98
N ALA A 150 5.38 5.26 -14.28
CA ALA A 150 6.81 5.19 -14.01
C ALA A 150 7.19 3.95 -13.18
N GLU A 151 6.31 3.48 -12.27
CA GLU A 151 6.54 2.28 -11.44
C GLU A 151 6.44 0.96 -12.22
N VAL A 152 5.91 0.97 -13.43
CA VAL A 152 5.83 -0.20 -14.32
C VAL A 152 6.70 -0.07 -15.56
N THR A 153 7.57 0.96 -15.60
CA THR A 153 8.44 1.27 -16.74
C THR A 153 9.91 1.14 -16.34
N TRP A 154 10.70 0.44 -17.15
CA TRP A 154 12.15 0.28 -17.00
C TRP A 154 12.83 0.49 -18.36
N LYS A 155 13.79 1.44 -18.44
CA LYS A 155 14.49 1.76 -19.70
C LYS A 155 13.52 1.98 -20.87
N ASP A 156 12.55 2.89 -20.66
CA ASP A 156 11.51 3.26 -21.63
C ASP A 156 10.58 2.12 -22.08
N LYS A 157 10.68 0.94 -21.48
CA LYS A 157 9.79 -0.21 -21.75
C LYS A 157 8.83 -0.46 -20.60
N ARG A 158 7.60 -0.82 -20.93
CA ARG A 158 6.57 -1.19 -19.96
C ARG A 158 6.62 -2.67 -19.64
N TYR A 159 6.63 -3.01 -18.36
CA TYR A 159 6.71 -4.39 -17.88
C TYR A 159 5.47 -4.83 -17.10
N GLY A 160 4.50 -3.94 -16.89
CA GLY A 160 3.27 -4.24 -16.18
C GLY A 160 2.19 -3.22 -16.43
N VAL A 161 1.04 -3.42 -15.80
CA VAL A 161 -0.07 -2.46 -15.75
C VAL A 161 -0.25 -2.05 -14.30
N PRO A 162 -0.27 -0.74 -13.98
CA PRO A 162 -0.49 -0.28 -12.60
C PRO A 162 -1.83 -0.78 -12.06
N LEU A 163 -1.84 -1.30 -10.84
CA LEU A 163 -3.03 -1.77 -10.17
C LEU A 163 -3.50 -0.73 -9.15
N ASP A 164 -2.66 -0.42 -8.18
CA ASP A 164 -2.96 0.52 -7.11
C ASP A 164 -1.83 1.50 -6.86
N ILE A 165 -2.12 2.53 -6.06
CA ILE A 165 -1.18 3.54 -5.60
C ILE A 165 -1.41 3.81 -4.13
N TYR A 166 -0.33 4.00 -3.38
CA TYR A 166 -0.34 4.28 -1.95
C TYR A 166 0.83 5.14 -1.52
N THR A 167 0.67 5.80 -0.40
CA THR A 167 1.70 6.61 0.26
C THR A 167 1.43 6.65 1.75
N LEU A 168 2.39 7.12 2.54
CA LEU A 168 2.21 7.32 3.97
C LEU A 168 1.63 8.69 4.27
N VAL A 169 0.75 8.72 5.26
CA VAL A 169 0.18 9.90 5.89
C VAL A 169 0.31 9.80 7.40
N LEU A 170 0.15 10.89 8.12
CA LEU A 170 0.01 10.85 9.57
C LEU A 170 -1.42 10.42 9.93
N ILE A 171 -1.55 9.33 10.66
CA ILE A 171 -2.79 8.86 11.27
C ILE A 171 -2.72 9.18 12.75
N TYR A 172 -3.76 9.83 13.30
CA TYR A 172 -3.77 10.25 14.70
C TYR A 172 -5.14 10.10 15.34
N ASN A 173 -5.17 9.95 16.66
CA ASN A 173 -6.38 9.86 17.46
C ASN A 173 -6.81 11.28 17.90
N ARG A 174 -7.92 11.78 17.36
CA ARG A 174 -8.46 13.13 17.64
C ARG A 174 -8.84 13.32 19.11
N GLU A 175 -9.31 12.28 19.79
CA GLU A 175 -9.67 12.33 21.20
C GLU A 175 -8.45 12.59 22.07
N HIS A 176 -7.33 11.87 21.84
CA HIS A 176 -6.09 12.09 22.59
C HIS A 176 -5.55 13.52 22.43
N PHE A 177 -5.61 14.08 21.21
CA PHE A 177 -5.25 15.48 20.98
C PHE A 177 -6.18 16.46 21.72
N SER A 178 -7.49 16.19 21.70
CA SER A 178 -8.48 17.02 22.40
C SER A 178 -8.31 16.97 23.91
N GLU A 179 -8.08 15.79 24.51
CA GLU A 179 -7.79 15.61 25.93
C GLU A 179 -6.55 16.41 26.36
N ALA A 180 -5.52 16.40 25.52
CA ALA A 180 -4.26 17.12 25.76
C ALA A 180 -4.35 18.64 25.43
N ASN A 181 -5.47 19.14 24.94
CA ASN A 181 -5.63 20.50 24.42
C ASN A 181 -4.59 20.88 23.35
N LEU A 182 -4.21 19.91 22.51
CA LEU A 182 -3.31 20.12 21.38
C LEU A 182 -4.09 20.47 20.11
N PRO A 183 -3.62 21.43 19.30
CA PRO A 183 -4.15 21.61 17.95
C PRO A 183 -3.99 20.33 17.14
N TYR A 184 -4.91 20.06 16.22
CA TYR A 184 -4.71 18.94 15.28
C TYR A 184 -3.58 19.26 14.30
N PRO A 185 -2.82 18.24 13.83
CA PRO A 185 -1.76 18.41 12.85
C PRO A 185 -2.36 18.61 11.44
N GLU A 186 -3.13 19.68 11.27
CA GLU A 186 -3.79 20.04 10.02
C GLU A 186 -3.07 21.25 9.39
N GLY A 187 -2.88 21.23 8.07
CA GLY A 187 -2.10 22.25 7.37
C GLY A 187 -0.59 22.09 7.53
N ASP A 188 0.12 23.22 7.50
CA ASP A 188 1.59 23.22 7.59
C ASP A 188 2.04 23.06 9.04
N TYR A 189 2.57 21.90 9.37
CA TYR A 189 3.24 21.62 10.63
C TYR A 189 4.58 20.93 10.39
N ASP A 190 5.49 21.08 11.31
CA ASP A 190 6.88 20.61 11.18
C ASP A 190 7.26 19.46 12.13
N LEU A 191 8.47 18.94 11.99
CA LEU A 191 9.00 17.89 12.87
C LEU A 191 9.10 18.34 14.32
N PHE A 192 9.28 19.64 14.61
CA PHE A 192 9.31 20.14 15.97
C PHE A 192 7.94 20.01 16.64
N TYR A 193 6.88 20.40 15.93
CA TYR A 193 5.52 20.18 16.39
C TYR A 193 5.24 18.69 16.61
N LEU A 194 5.59 17.81 15.65
CA LEU A 194 5.35 16.37 15.76
C LEU A 194 6.02 15.77 17.01
N ARG A 195 7.30 16.10 17.25
CA ARG A 195 8.03 15.65 18.43
C ARG A 195 7.39 16.19 19.72
N ARG A 196 6.99 17.45 19.75
CA ARG A 196 6.35 18.07 20.91
C ARG A 196 4.98 17.44 21.18
N ALA A 197 4.20 17.14 20.15
CA ALA A 197 2.95 16.43 20.28
C ALA A 197 3.18 15.01 20.84
N ALA A 198 4.18 14.28 20.34
CA ALA A 198 4.53 12.97 20.85
C ALA A 198 4.89 12.99 22.33
N GLU A 199 5.67 13.98 22.78
CA GLU A 199 6.02 14.17 24.19
C GLU A 199 4.77 14.41 25.05
N ILE A 200 3.89 15.34 24.66
CA ILE A 200 2.69 15.72 25.45
C ILE A 200 1.67 14.57 25.49
N LEU A 201 1.52 13.82 24.40
CA LEU A 201 0.57 12.71 24.27
C LEU A 201 1.06 11.42 24.94
N THR A 202 2.30 11.39 25.45
CA THR A 202 2.83 10.27 26.19
C THR A 202 2.40 10.32 27.65
N GLU A 203 1.59 9.37 28.06
CA GLU A 203 1.05 9.23 29.43
C GLU A 203 1.33 7.81 29.94
N PRO A 204 2.51 7.53 30.53
CA PRO A 204 2.90 6.20 30.95
C PRO A 204 1.94 5.55 31.97
N GLU A 205 1.32 6.34 32.82
CA GLU A 205 0.33 5.86 33.79
C GLU A 205 -0.93 5.28 33.11
N ARG A 206 -1.18 5.62 31.84
CA ARG A 206 -2.31 5.14 31.03
C ARG A 206 -1.87 4.10 29.99
N ASP A 207 -0.62 3.65 30.01
CA ASP A 207 -0.02 2.82 28.98
C ASP A 207 -0.20 3.43 27.58
N ARG A 208 -0.06 4.78 27.50
CA ARG A 208 -0.24 5.56 26.26
C ARG A 208 1.06 6.21 25.84
N TYR A 209 1.40 6.05 24.58
CA TYR A 209 2.56 6.68 23.94
C TYR A 209 2.10 7.65 22.86
N GLY A 210 2.88 8.70 22.63
CA GLY A 210 2.57 9.73 21.63
C GLY A 210 2.75 9.24 20.20
N MET A 211 3.74 8.38 19.92
CA MET A 211 4.11 7.95 18.57
C MET A 211 4.33 6.45 18.47
N GLY A 212 3.89 5.84 17.38
CA GLY A 212 4.19 4.46 17.01
C GLY A 212 5.27 4.39 15.93
N PHE A 213 6.25 3.51 16.14
CA PHE A 213 7.37 3.27 15.23
C PHE A 213 7.33 1.87 14.61
N THR A 214 8.12 1.65 13.56
CA THR A 214 8.31 0.35 12.89
C THR A 214 9.75 0.23 12.41
N THR A 215 10.27 -0.98 12.30
CA THR A 215 11.60 -1.26 11.73
C THR A 215 11.57 -1.51 10.22
N ASP A 216 10.41 -1.43 9.60
CA ASP A 216 10.26 -1.65 8.16
C ASP A 216 10.92 -0.51 7.34
N PRO A 217 11.88 -0.84 6.44
CA PRO A 217 12.62 0.14 5.64
C PRO A 217 11.74 1.08 4.83
N TRP A 218 10.63 0.58 4.28
CA TRP A 218 9.73 1.38 3.46
C TRP A 218 9.07 2.51 4.26
N TYR A 219 8.64 2.24 5.51
CA TYR A 219 8.08 3.28 6.38
C TYR A 219 9.15 4.27 6.87
N VAL A 220 10.35 3.78 7.16
CA VAL A 220 11.46 4.63 7.63
C VAL A 220 11.99 5.52 6.50
N TYR A 221 11.89 5.08 5.25
CA TYR A 221 12.30 5.88 4.09
C TYR A 221 11.56 7.22 3.99
N ALA A 222 10.30 7.30 4.42
CA ALA A 222 9.57 8.58 4.46
C ALA A 222 10.23 9.61 5.37
N TRP A 223 10.82 9.18 6.49
CA TRP A 223 11.59 10.07 7.38
C TRP A 223 12.91 10.52 6.75
N VAL A 224 13.59 9.60 6.07
CA VAL A 224 14.82 9.89 5.34
C VAL A 224 14.57 10.93 4.24
N THR A 225 13.54 10.72 3.41
CA THR A 225 13.19 11.67 2.34
C THR A 225 12.70 13.00 2.89
N GLY A 226 11.96 12.97 4.00
CA GLY A 226 11.54 14.16 4.74
C GLY A 226 12.74 15.00 5.20
N ALA A 227 13.79 14.37 5.71
CA ALA A 227 15.02 15.04 6.10
C ALA A 227 15.86 15.56 4.92
N GLY A 228 15.44 15.34 3.67
CA GLY A 228 16.16 15.71 2.46
C GLY A 228 17.22 14.69 2.04
N GLY A 229 17.24 13.50 2.68
CA GLY A 229 18.11 12.39 2.33
C GLY A 229 17.53 11.51 1.21
N ASP A 230 18.33 10.54 0.81
CA ASP A 230 17.94 9.44 -0.06
C ASP A 230 18.83 8.22 0.21
N VAL A 231 18.34 7.03 -0.06
CA VAL A 231 19.07 5.78 0.17
C VAL A 231 19.69 5.23 -1.12
N LEU A 232 19.16 5.67 -2.27
CA LEU A 232 19.59 5.26 -3.59
C LEU A 232 19.35 6.41 -4.58
N VAL A 233 20.37 6.80 -5.33
CA VAL A 233 20.26 7.84 -6.36
C VAL A 233 20.70 7.30 -7.71
N GLY A 234 20.16 7.88 -8.79
CA GLY A 234 20.47 7.49 -10.16
C GLY A 234 19.24 7.08 -10.97
N SER A 235 19.51 6.51 -12.13
CA SER A 235 18.48 6.04 -13.08
C SER A 235 18.88 4.73 -13.74
N PRO A 236 17.95 4.05 -14.43
CA PRO A 236 18.27 2.86 -15.22
C PRO A 236 19.33 3.09 -16.30
N GLU A 237 19.42 4.31 -16.85
CA GLU A 237 20.33 4.71 -17.92
C GLU A 237 21.73 5.03 -17.40
N GLU A 238 21.81 5.75 -16.27
CA GLU A 238 23.05 6.24 -15.68
C GLU A 238 23.65 5.24 -14.66
N GLY A 239 22.84 4.27 -14.23
CA GLY A 239 23.15 3.38 -13.13
C GLY A 239 22.71 3.98 -11.78
N PHE A 240 22.83 3.18 -10.73
CA PHE A 240 22.44 3.55 -9.38
C PHE A 240 23.64 3.62 -8.43
N THR A 241 23.59 4.56 -7.51
CA THR A 241 24.56 4.71 -6.43
C THR A 241 23.83 4.63 -5.09
N LEU A 242 24.26 3.69 -4.25
CA LEU A 242 23.77 3.56 -2.89
C LEU A 242 24.33 4.71 -2.04
N THR A 243 23.46 5.32 -1.23
CA THR A 243 23.78 6.54 -0.44
C THR A 243 23.33 6.41 1.02
N LEU A 244 23.34 5.20 1.56
CA LEU A 244 22.88 4.92 2.93
C LEU A 244 23.66 5.70 3.99
N ASP A 245 24.99 5.83 3.84
CA ASP A 245 25.90 6.44 4.83
C ASP A 245 25.93 7.98 4.82
N GLN A 246 25.01 8.62 4.11
CA GLN A 246 24.92 10.08 4.14
C GLN A 246 24.49 10.60 5.52
N GLN A 247 25.07 11.74 5.93
CA GLN A 247 24.78 12.35 7.23
C GLN A 247 23.29 12.67 7.41
N THR A 248 22.60 13.11 6.36
CA THR A 248 21.16 13.38 6.36
C THR A 248 20.33 12.14 6.74
N ASN A 249 20.72 10.96 6.26
CA ASN A 249 20.07 9.70 6.59
C ASN A 249 20.32 9.32 8.05
N ALA A 250 21.57 9.52 8.52
CA ALA A 250 21.92 9.30 9.93
C ALA A 250 21.15 10.25 10.86
N ASP A 251 20.97 11.51 10.47
CA ASP A 251 20.19 12.47 11.26
C ASP A 251 18.70 12.13 11.31
N ALA A 252 18.13 11.60 10.22
CA ALA A 252 16.76 11.10 10.22
C ALA A 252 16.57 9.91 11.17
N LEU A 253 17.48 8.92 11.13
CA LEU A 253 17.42 7.78 12.05
C LEU A 253 17.66 8.22 13.51
N ARG A 254 18.56 9.19 13.74
CA ARG A 254 18.79 9.75 15.08
C ARG A 254 17.54 10.41 15.62
N PHE A 255 16.82 11.19 14.81
CA PHE A 255 15.57 11.81 15.24
C PHE A 255 14.57 10.76 15.74
N LEU A 256 14.45 9.61 15.05
CA LEU A 256 13.56 8.53 15.45
C LEU A 256 14.04 7.82 16.72
N SER A 257 15.34 7.48 16.81
CA SER A 257 15.91 6.82 17.99
C SER A 257 15.83 7.72 19.23
N ASP A 258 16.07 9.02 19.09
CA ASP A 258 15.93 9.99 20.20
C ASP A 258 14.49 10.03 20.74
N MET A 259 13.48 9.90 19.89
CA MET A 259 12.08 9.85 20.33
C MET A 259 11.76 8.54 21.04
N ILE A 260 12.31 7.42 20.57
CA ILE A 260 12.19 6.10 21.23
C ILE A 260 12.89 6.10 22.60
N GLU A 261 14.13 6.63 22.66
CA GLU A 261 14.90 6.74 23.91
C GLU A 261 14.24 7.67 24.93
N ALA A 262 13.62 8.75 24.47
CA ALA A 262 12.83 9.66 25.31
C ALA A 262 11.53 9.04 25.82
N GLY A 263 11.17 7.83 25.36
CA GLY A 263 9.97 7.13 25.76
C GLY A 263 8.68 7.65 25.11
N TYR A 264 8.78 8.41 24.00
CA TYR A 264 7.59 8.92 23.31
C TYR A 264 6.86 7.86 22.47
N GLY A 265 7.47 6.70 22.28
CA GLY A 265 6.88 5.52 21.64
C GLY A 265 7.57 4.26 22.11
N PRO A 266 6.87 3.11 22.07
CA PRO A 266 7.47 1.83 22.39
C PRO A 266 8.52 1.47 21.33
N ARG A 267 9.56 0.74 21.75
CA ARG A 267 10.48 0.13 20.77
C ARG A 267 9.70 -0.84 19.89
N PRO A 268 9.75 -0.68 18.54
CA PRO A 268 9.06 -1.61 17.65
C PRO A 268 9.66 -3.01 17.77
N THR A 269 8.89 -4.03 17.48
CA THR A 269 9.40 -5.41 17.45
C THR A 269 10.33 -5.60 16.25
N THR A 270 11.19 -6.62 16.27
CA THR A 270 12.05 -6.95 15.11
C THR A 270 11.45 -8.03 14.21
N ARG A 271 10.21 -8.40 14.46
CA ARG A 271 9.51 -9.39 13.63
C ARG A 271 9.09 -8.80 12.28
N PRO A 272 8.98 -9.59 11.24
CA PRO A 272 8.39 -9.14 9.99
C PRO A 272 6.98 -8.55 10.22
N ARG A 273 6.65 -7.45 9.52
CA ARG A 273 5.34 -6.78 9.58
C ARG A 273 5.01 -6.19 10.97
N ASP A 274 6.01 -5.70 11.67
CA ASP A 274 5.83 -4.99 12.96
C ASP A 274 4.92 -3.75 12.87
N TYR A 275 4.72 -3.23 11.65
CA TYR A 275 3.75 -2.17 11.36
C TYR A 275 2.29 -2.59 11.66
N GLU A 276 1.98 -3.89 11.62
CA GLU A 276 0.66 -4.40 12.03
C GLU A 276 0.45 -4.32 13.55
N ASP A 277 1.51 -4.58 14.34
CA ASP A 277 1.47 -4.40 15.79
C ASP A 277 1.20 -2.95 16.14
N ARG A 278 1.93 -2.04 15.48
CA ARG A 278 1.76 -0.60 15.65
C ARG A 278 0.32 -0.16 15.35
N ARG A 279 -0.28 -0.63 14.25
CA ARG A 279 -1.67 -0.35 13.91
C ARG A 279 -2.62 -0.88 14.98
N GLN A 280 -2.40 -2.10 15.50
CA GLN A 280 -3.22 -2.66 16.57
C GLN A 280 -3.11 -1.82 17.85
N MET A 281 -1.91 -1.42 18.25
CA MET A 281 -1.70 -0.52 19.38
C MET A 281 -2.46 0.81 19.23
N PHE A 282 -2.57 1.34 18.02
CA PHE A 282 -3.35 2.54 17.75
C PHE A 282 -4.85 2.29 17.96
N LEU A 283 -5.39 1.20 17.45
CA LEU A 283 -6.78 0.81 17.64
C LEU A 283 -7.13 0.55 19.11
N ASP A 284 -6.17 0.07 19.90
CA ASP A 284 -6.30 -0.18 21.35
C ASP A 284 -6.08 1.10 22.18
N GLY A 285 -5.80 2.26 21.53
CA GLY A 285 -5.56 3.53 22.19
C GLY A 285 -4.21 3.66 22.90
N GLN A 286 -3.29 2.72 22.67
CA GLN A 286 -1.96 2.69 23.29
C GLN A 286 -0.96 3.63 22.59
N ILE A 287 -1.18 4.00 21.34
CA ILE A 287 -0.41 5.06 20.67
C ILE A 287 -1.37 6.12 20.10
N SER A 288 -0.90 7.38 20.09
CA SER A 288 -1.73 8.53 19.69
C SER A 288 -1.60 8.88 18.22
N MET A 289 -0.49 8.55 17.57
CA MET A 289 -0.24 8.81 16.15
C MET A 289 0.83 7.87 15.57
N TYR A 290 0.78 7.71 14.25
CA TYR A 290 1.78 6.95 13.50
C TYR A 290 1.73 7.27 12.00
N PHE A 291 2.77 6.98 11.26
CA PHE A 291 2.73 7.03 9.80
C PHE A 291 2.08 5.76 9.26
N GLY A 292 0.95 5.91 8.57
CA GLY A 292 0.14 4.80 8.06
C GLY A 292 -0.26 4.99 6.60
N GLU A 293 -0.77 3.93 5.99
CA GLU A 293 -1.21 3.90 4.60
C GLU A 293 -2.73 4.15 4.47
N SER A 294 -3.19 4.38 3.24
CA SER A 294 -4.62 4.48 2.92
C SER A 294 -5.42 3.24 3.33
N GLN A 295 -4.80 2.07 3.29
CA GLN A 295 -5.43 0.83 3.77
C GLN A 295 -5.72 0.85 5.27
N ASP A 296 -4.86 1.50 6.06
CA ASP A 296 -5.11 1.68 7.50
C ASP A 296 -6.34 2.57 7.74
N ILE A 297 -6.48 3.66 6.96
CA ILE A 297 -7.66 4.54 7.02
C ILE A 297 -8.93 3.72 6.77
N HIS A 298 -8.94 2.95 5.68
CA HIS A 298 -10.07 2.10 5.31
C HIS A 298 -10.37 1.06 6.40
N LEU A 299 -9.35 0.36 6.90
CA LEU A 299 -9.51 -0.66 7.94
C LEU A 299 -10.12 -0.07 9.22
N ILE A 300 -9.64 1.09 9.66
CA ILE A 300 -10.17 1.76 10.86
C ILE A 300 -11.62 2.15 10.63
N GLN A 301 -11.94 2.82 9.52
CA GLN A 301 -13.31 3.26 9.20
C GLN A 301 -14.29 2.11 9.04
N SER A 302 -13.86 0.98 8.48
CA SER A 302 -14.72 -0.19 8.25
C SER A 302 -14.94 -1.04 9.51
N THR A 303 -13.92 -1.16 10.38
CA THR A 303 -14.00 -1.99 11.60
C THR A 303 -14.47 -1.23 12.83
N GLN A 304 -14.17 0.06 12.92
CA GLN A 304 -14.51 0.94 14.02
C GLN A 304 -15.01 2.30 13.48
N PRO A 305 -16.23 2.39 12.93
CA PRO A 305 -16.73 3.60 12.27
C PRO A 305 -16.76 4.85 13.17
N ASP A 306 -16.93 4.66 14.49
CA ASP A 306 -16.98 5.73 15.48
C ASP A 306 -15.59 6.08 16.06
N PHE A 307 -14.51 5.44 15.58
CA PHE A 307 -13.16 5.73 16.04
C PHE A 307 -12.80 7.20 15.74
N PRO A 308 -12.22 7.94 16.70
CA PRO A 308 -11.87 9.35 16.53
C PRO A 308 -10.66 9.55 15.61
N LEU A 309 -10.78 9.07 14.38
CA LEU A 309 -9.73 9.07 13.37
C LEU A 309 -9.45 10.49 12.87
N GLY A 310 -8.20 10.90 12.91
CA GLY A 310 -7.65 12.03 12.19
C GLY A 310 -6.59 11.57 11.18
N VAL A 311 -6.54 12.27 10.05
CA VAL A 311 -5.52 12.03 9.01
C VAL A 311 -4.93 13.37 8.60
N ALA A 312 -3.61 13.43 8.44
CA ALA A 312 -2.88 14.62 7.99
C ALA A 312 -1.76 14.23 7.03
N GLN A 313 -1.30 15.17 6.21
CA GLN A 313 -0.04 15.00 5.49
C GLN A 313 1.12 14.81 6.47
N LEU A 314 2.24 14.28 6.02
CA LEU A 314 3.45 14.19 6.85
C LEU A 314 4.00 15.60 7.15
N PRO A 315 4.81 15.76 8.21
CA PRO A 315 5.33 17.07 8.60
C PRO A 315 6.29 17.63 7.54
N THR A 316 6.31 18.94 7.40
CA THR A 316 7.35 19.65 6.66
C THR A 316 8.67 19.63 7.43
N THR A 317 9.76 19.83 6.72
CA THR A 317 11.11 19.89 7.29
C THR A 317 11.88 21.11 6.76
N PRO A 318 12.93 21.59 7.45
CA PRO A 318 13.77 22.67 6.94
C PRO A 318 14.43 22.36 5.59
N ALA A 319 14.55 21.09 5.23
CA ALA A 319 15.14 20.66 3.98
C ALA A 319 14.16 20.71 2.80
N ARG A 320 12.85 20.85 3.08
CA ARG A 320 11.78 20.81 2.06
C ARG A 320 10.59 21.67 2.46
N ASP A 321 10.14 22.47 1.52
CA ASP A 321 8.93 23.29 1.67
C ASP A 321 7.63 22.46 1.61
N SER A 322 7.72 21.19 1.17
CA SER A 322 6.59 20.26 1.12
C SER A 322 6.81 19.01 1.98
N ALA A 323 5.73 18.44 2.45
CA ALA A 323 5.72 17.20 3.22
C ALA A 323 6.15 16.01 2.34
N ALA A 324 7.39 15.55 2.49
CA ALA A 324 7.86 14.40 1.70
C ALA A 324 7.33 13.08 2.26
N SER A 325 7.02 12.14 1.37
CA SER A 325 6.60 10.79 1.71
C SER A 325 7.16 9.77 0.72
N VAL A 326 6.90 8.51 0.96
CA VAL A 326 7.23 7.40 0.05
C VAL A 326 6.06 7.12 -0.89
N LEU A 327 6.35 6.93 -2.17
CA LEU A 327 5.39 6.46 -3.17
C LEU A 327 5.50 4.94 -3.29
N GLY A 328 4.38 4.27 -3.13
CA GLY A 328 4.21 2.87 -3.48
C GLY A 328 3.18 2.71 -4.60
N SER A 329 3.43 1.77 -5.48
CA SER A 329 2.48 1.32 -6.49
C SER A 329 2.72 -0.15 -6.75
N SER A 330 1.69 -0.97 -6.67
CA SER A 330 1.78 -2.31 -7.20
C SER A 330 1.21 -2.36 -8.62
N GLY A 331 1.74 -3.25 -9.41
CA GLY A 331 1.25 -3.54 -10.76
C GLY A 331 1.09 -5.03 -10.97
N LEU A 332 0.35 -5.37 -12.00
CA LEU A 332 0.28 -6.74 -12.52
C LEU A 332 1.26 -6.88 -13.67
N PHE A 333 2.09 -7.90 -13.62
CA PHE A 333 3.11 -8.17 -14.63
C PHE A 333 3.12 -9.63 -15.05
N ILE A 334 3.77 -9.91 -16.16
CA ILE A 334 3.98 -11.25 -16.69
C ILE A 334 5.44 -11.61 -16.40
N PRO A 335 5.71 -12.64 -15.58
CA PRO A 335 7.08 -13.09 -15.32
C PRO A 335 7.78 -13.57 -16.58
N LYS A 336 9.10 -13.40 -16.64
CA LYS A 336 9.93 -13.87 -17.74
C LYS A 336 9.78 -15.39 -17.94
N GLY A 337 9.47 -15.78 -19.17
CA GLY A 337 9.29 -17.20 -19.54
C GLY A 337 7.88 -17.74 -19.31
N ALA A 338 6.91 -16.92 -18.87
CA ALA A 338 5.50 -17.33 -18.78
C ALA A 338 4.95 -17.79 -20.14
N GLN A 339 4.12 -18.85 -20.11
CA GLN A 339 3.71 -19.54 -21.33
C GLN A 339 2.50 -18.90 -22.00
N HIS A 340 1.57 -18.28 -21.24
CA HIS A 340 0.27 -17.85 -21.72
C HIS A 340 0.14 -16.32 -21.82
N LYS A 341 1.16 -15.62 -22.34
CA LYS A 341 1.27 -14.15 -22.33
C LYS A 341 0.04 -13.39 -22.84
N ALA A 342 -0.57 -13.87 -23.92
CA ALA A 342 -1.74 -13.19 -24.50
C ALA A 342 -2.95 -13.24 -23.55
N VAL A 343 -3.24 -14.39 -22.96
CA VAL A 343 -4.33 -14.57 -21.99
C VAL A 343 -4.00 -13.87 -20.68
N ALA A 344 -2.74 -13.92 -20.24
CA ALA A 344 -2.26 -13.24 -19.06
C ALA A 344 -2.46 -11.71 -19.17
N PHE A 345 -2.11 -11.11 -20.30
CA PHE A 345 -2.34 -9.69 -20.51
C PHE A 345 -3.83 -9.34 -20.59
N GLU A 346 -4.64 -10.20 -21.19
CA GLU A 346 -6.09 -10.03 -21.21
C GLU A 346 -6.67 -10.04 -19.79
N PHE A 347 -6.23 -10.99 -18.93
CA PHE A 347 -6.64 -11.03 -17.53
C PHE A 347 -6.19 -9.77 -16.77
N ILE A 348 -4.96 -9.28 -17.02
CA ILE A 348 -4.44 -8.04 -16.43
C ILE A 348 -5.35 -6.85 -16.76
N LYS A 349 -5.77 -6.70 -18.02
CA LYS A 349 -6.71 -5.64 -18.43
C LYS A 349 -8.03 -5.72 -17.66
N TRP A 350 -8.55 -6.92 -17.44
CA TRP A 350 -9.77 -7.13 -16.67
C TRP A 350 -9.59 -6.74 -15.21
N ALA A 351 -8.54 -7.25 -14.57
CA ALA A 351 -8.26 -7.01 -13.16
C ALA A 351 -7.99 -5.53 -12.85
N THR A 352 -7.45 -4.78 -13.82
CA THR A 352 -7.16 -3.34 -13.68
C THR A 352 -8.27 -2.44 -14.26
N SER A 353 -9.37 -3.01 -14.77
CA SER A 353 -10.51 -2.24 -15.25
C SER A 353 -11.28 -1.57 -14.10
N ASP A 354 -11.99 -0.48 -14.39
CA ASP A 354 -12.78 0.25 -13.38
C ASP A 354 -13.84 -0.64 -12.74
N ARG A 355 -14.32 -1.64 -13.47
CA ARG A 355 -15.24 -2.65 -12.97
C ARG A 355 -14.79 -3.33 -11.68
N TYR A 356 -13.49 -3.62 -11.53
CA TYR A 356 -12.91 -4.28 -10.35
C TYR A 356 -12.08 -3.33 -9.48
N ALA A 357 -11.51 -2.29 -10.07
CA ALA A 357 -10.70 -1.31 -9.37
C ALA A 357 -11.52 -0.48 -8.36
N VAL A 358 -12.75 -0.09 -8.73
CA VAL A 358 -13.65 0.67 -7.83
C VAL A 358 -14.07 -0.18 -6.62
N PRO A 359 -14.63 -1.39 -6.78
CA PRO A 359 -14.92 -2.27 -5.64
C PRO A 359 -13.68 -2.59 -4.79
N MET A 360 -12.50 -2.75 -5.40
CA MET A 360 -11.26 -2.98 -4.66
C MET A 360 -10.89 -1.80 -3.76
N ALA A 361 -11.07 -0.57 -4.23
CA ALA A 361 -10.87 0.63 -3.41
C ALA A 361 -11.87 0.70 -2.25
N ARG A 362 -13.16 0.43 -2.52
CA ARG A 362 -14.23 0.48 -1.52
C ARG A 362 -14.11 -0.59 -0.44
N ARG A 363 -13.70 -1.80 -0.80
CA ARG A 363 -13.71 -2.97 0.09
C ARG A 363 -12.38 -3.26 0.76
N LEU A 364 -11.27 -2.84 0.15
CA LEU A 364 -9.92 -3.15 0.62
C LEU A 364 -9.07 -1.91 0.93
N GLY A 365 -9.57 -0.71 0.61
CA GLY A 365 -8.77 0.53 0.73
C GLY A 365 -7.56 0.57 -0.21
N ARG A 366 -7.59 -0.24 -1.29
CA ARG A 366 -6.54 -0.25 -2.32
C ARG A 366 -6.99 0.63 -3.48
N TYR A 367 -6.48 1.85 -3.51
CA TYR A 367 -6.92 2.87 -4.45
C TYR A 367 -6.26 2.67 -5.82
N PRO A 368 -7.07 2.63 -6.91
CA PRO A 368 -6.54 2.37 -8.23
C PRO A 368 -5.65 3.51 -8.71
N ALA A 369 -4.60 3.17 -9.45
CA ALA A 369 -3.66 4.12 -10.04
C ALA A 369 -4.25 4.84 -11.27
N LYS A 370 -5.45 5.42 -11.13
CA LYS A 370 -6.24 5.99 -12.22
C LYS A 370 -6.35 7.51 -12.10
N ASN A 371 -6.30 8.22 -13.22
CA ASN A 371 -6.41 9.68 -13.27
C ASN A 371 -7.72 10.22 -12.66
N TRP A 372 -8.81 9.49 -12.75
CA TRP A 372 -10.10 9.89 -12.21
C TRP A 372 -10.20 9.74 -10.68
N LEU A 373 -9.30 9.02 -10.03
CA LEU A 373 -9.34 8.78 -8.59
C LEU A 373 -9.45 10.08 -7.77
N GLN A 374 -8.59 11.06 -8.09
CA GLN A 374 -8.54 12.34 -7.38
C GLN A 374 -9.67 13.30 -7.74
N THR A 375 -10.53 12.96 -8.69
CA THR A 375 -11.66 13.78 -9.12
C THR A 375 -13.01 13.10 -8.92
N SER A 376 -13.03 11.82 -8.52
CA SER A 376 -14.26 11.11 -8.23
C SER A 376 -14.88 11.60 -6.92
N PRO A 377 -16.13 12.10 -6.92
CA PRO A 377 -16.81 12.56 -5.71
C PRO A 377 -16.83 11.52 -4.60
N GLU A 378 -16.96 10.26 -4.95
CA GLU A 378 -16.97 9.13 -4.04
C GLU A 378 -15.76 9.10 -3.09
N PHE A 379 -14.57 9.42 -3.63
CA PHE A 379 -13.34 9.39 -2.83
C PHE A 379 -12.98 10.78 -2.28
N THR A 380 -13.29 11.85 -3.02
CA THR A 380 -12.96 13.22 -2.61
C THR A 380 -13.91 13.77 -1.55
N GLU A 381 -15.10 13.20 -1.37
CA GLU A 381 -16.03 13.53 -0.28
C GLU A 381 -15.63 12.87 1.05
N ASN A 382 -14.79 11.84 1.04
CA ASN A 382 -14.20 11.29 2.25
C ASN A 382 -13.05 12.18 2.74
N LEU A 383 -13.33 13.04 3.70
CA LEU A 383 -12.38 14.03 4.22
C LEU A 383 -11.08 13.40 4.76
N SER A 384 -11.12 12.15 5.22
CA SER A 384 -9.93 11.43 5.70
C SER A 384 -8.98 11.04 4.56
N LEU A 385 -9.44 11.03 3.30
CA LEU A 385 -8.62 10.72 2.13
C LEU A 385 -7.98 11.96 1.49
N ILE A 386 -8.44 13.16 1.80
CA ILE A 386 -7.88 14.40 1.23
C ILE A 386 -6.38 14.53 1.52
N PRO A 387 -5.90 14.32 2.77
CA PRO A 387 -4.47 14.37 3.05
C PRO A 387 -3.67 13.31 2.29
N PHE A 388 -4.24 12.12 2.10
CA PHE A 388 -3.63 11.06 1.29
C PHE A 388 -3.45 11.49 -0.18
N PHE A 389 -4.48 12.03 -0.82
CA PHE A 389 -4.38 12.49 -2.21
C PHE A 389 -3.39 13.65 -2.37
N ASN A 390 -3.38 14.58 -1.41
CA ASN A 390 -2.41 15.68 -1.42
C ASN A 390 -0.97 15.14 -1.25
N GLN A 391 -0.77 14.15 -0.37
CA GLN A 391 0.52 13.56 -0.09
C GLN A 391 1.12 12.83 -1.30
N LEU A 392 0.29 12.24 -2.17
CA LEU A 392 0.74 11.59 -3.40
C LEU A 392 1.55 12.53 -4.32
N ASN A 393 1.26 13.85 -4.31
CA ASN A 393 1.96 14.82 -5.14
C ASN A 393 3.43 15.02 -4.72
N ASP A 394 3.73 14.77 -3.43
CA ASP A 394 5.06 14.96 -2.83
C ASP A 394 5.76 13.63 -2.52
N ALA A 395 5.09 12.50 -2.83
CA ALA A 395 5.62 11.17 -2.57
C ALA A 395 6.74 10.80 -3.55
N ARG A 396 7.78 10.12 -3.05
CA ARG A 396 8.94 9.68 -3.82
C ARG A 396 9.00 8.17 -3.94
N PRO A 397 9.32 7.65 -5.13
CA PRO A 397 9.46 6.22 -5.34
C PRO A 397 10.51 5.61 -4.42
N TYR A 398 10.19 4.46 -3.83
CA TYR A 398 11.15 3.62 -3.14
C TYR A 398 11.82 2.70 -4.16
N ARG A 399 13.14 2.77 -4.24
CA ARG A 399 13.92 2.05 -5.27
C ARG A 399 14.93 1.06 -4.67
N LEU A 400 15.03 0.98 -3.35
CA LEU A 400 16.04 0.12 -2.71
C LEU A 400 15.73 -1.37 -2.90
N ASP A 401 14.49 -1.72 -3.17
CA ASP A 401 14.02 -3.06 -3.51
C ASP A 401 14.60 -3.64 -4.83
N LEU A 402 15.20 -2.79 -5.67
CA LEU A 402 16.08 -3.23 -6.77
C LEU A 402 17.29 -4.03 -6.27
N PHE A 403 17.72 -3.79 -5.03
CA PHE A 403 18.92 -4.31 -4.41
C PHE A 403 18.60 -5.00 -3.08
N PRO A 404 18.06 -6.24 -3.09
CA PRO A 404 17.56 -6.90 -1.87
C PRO A 404 18.56 -6.95 -0.72
N LEU A 405 19.87 -7.14 -1.02
CA LEU A 405 20.90 -7.13 0.03
C LEU A 405 21.11 -5.75 0.64
N ALA A 406 20.97 -4.67 -0.14
CA ALA A 406 21.05 -3.31 0.37
C ALA A 406 19.81 -2.95 1.20
N GLU A 407 18.63 -3.40 0.79
CA GLU A 407 17.38 -3.24 1.52
C GLU A 407 17.42 -3.97 2.87
N GLU A 408 17.88 -5.23 2.88
CA GLU A 408 18.07 -6.02 4.11
C GLU A 408 19.08 -5.32 5.04
N ALA A 409 20.22 -4.87 4.50
CA ALA A 409 21.23 -4.17 5.28
C ALA A 409 20.71 -2.83 5.86
N PHE A 410 19.87 -2.11 5.11
CA PHE A 410 19.21 -0.90 5.63
C PHE A 410 18.24 -1.23 6.75
N GLY A 411 17.42 -2.29 6.60
CA GLY A 411 16.55 -2.78 7.67
C GLY A 411 17.31 -3.17 8.94
N ASP A 412 18.46 -3.81 8.79
CA ASP A 412 19.32 -4.16 9.93
C ASP A 412 19.97 -2.93 10.58
N ALA A 413 20.34 -1.90 9.79
CA ALA A 413 20.82 -0.63 10.33
C ALA A 413 19.74 0.10 11.14
N ILE A 414 18.49 0.10 10.69
CA ILE A 414 17.34 0.64 11.43
C ILE A 414 17.20 -0.07 12.78
N LYS A 415 17.18 -1.41 12.77
CA LYS A 415 17.09 -2.22 14.00
C LYS A 415 18.27 -1.93 14.94
N ALA A 416 19.50 -1.94 14.42
CA ALA A 416 20.69 -1.68 15.22
C ALA A 416 20.63 -0.30 15.91
N THR A 417 20.11 0.73 15.19
CA THR A 417 19.90 2.07 15.73
C THR A 417 18.81 2.07 16.81
N PHE A 418 17.65 1.51 16.54
CA PHE A 418 16.50 1.54 17.48
C PHE A 418 16.69 0.70 18.73
N TYR A 419 17.65 -0.22 18.71
CA TYR A 419 18.01 -1.07 19.85
C TYR A 419 19.34 -0.68 20.53
N ASP A 420 19.90 0.50 20.21
CA ASP A 420 21.15 1.03 20.77
C ASP A 420 22.37 0.09 20.60
N ILE A 421 22.36 -0.72 19.53
CA ILE A 421 23.48 -1.63 19.18
C ILE A 421 24.61 -0.85 18.51
N ALA A 422 24.26 0.14 17.69
CA ALA A 422 25.20 1.03 17.02
C ALA A 422 24.60 2.42 16.85
N THR A 423 25.44 3.44 16.71
CA THR A 423 24.97 4.77 16.33
C THR A 423 24.39 4.74 14.92
N PRO A 424 23.45 5.66 14.57
CA PRO A 424 22.90 5.75 13.22
C PRO A 424 23.97 5.79 12.12
N ALA A 425 25.04 6.56 12.33
CA ALA A 425 26.14 6.69 11.37
C ALA A 425 26.93 5.39 11.19
N GLU A 426 27.25 4.69 12.28
CA GLU A 426 27.96 3.40 12.24
C GLU A 426 27.09 2.32 11.58
N ALA A 427 25.82 2.25 11.93
CA ALA A 427 24.88 1.28 11.38
C ALA A 427 24.69 1.48 9.86
N LEU A 428 24.51 2.72 9.41
CA LEU A 428 24.34 3.04 7.99
C LEU A 428 25.64 2.87 7.19
N GLN A 429 26.82 3.16 7.78
CA GLN A 429 28.11 2.88 7.16
C GLN A 429 28.34 1.38 6.95
N ALA A 430 27.93 0.55 7.92
CA ALA A 430 27.98 -0.90 7.77
C ALA A 430 27.03 -1.38 6.66
N ALA A 431 25.80 -0.86 6.62
CA ALA A 431 24.82 -1.15 5.58
C ALA A 431 25.30 -0.73 4.19
N GLN A 432 25.92 0.47 4.05
CA GLN A 432 26.53 0.96 2.82
C GLN A 432 27.61 -0.02 2.32
N THR A 433 28.44 -0.53 3.24
CA THR A 433 29.51 -1.47 2.90
C THR A 433 28.96 -2.80 2.40
N ILE A 434 27.92 -3.34 3.04
CA ILE A 434 27.25 -4.59 2.65
C ILE A 434 26.55 -4.43 1.30
N GLY A 435 25.70 -3.39 1.19
CA GLY A 435 24.92 -3.13 -0.02
C GLY A 435 25.76 -2.69 -1.21
N GLY A 436 26.84 -1.91 -0.99
CA GLY A 436 27.70 -1.37 -2.04
C GLY A 436 28.47 -2.43 -2.84
N ASN A 437 28.52 -3.67 -2.37
CA ASN A 437 29.06 -4.81 -3.12
C ASN A 437 28.07 -5.38 -4.15
N THR A 438 26.84 -4.87 -4.18
CA THR A 438 25.80 -5.25 -5.13
C THR A 438 25.73 -4.26 -6.28
N THR A 439 26.45 -4.53 -7.35
CA THR A 439 26.19 -3.88 -8.63
C THR A 439 25.06 -4.61 -9.34
N LEU A 440 24.03 -3.89 -9.79
CA LEU A 440 23.24 -4.38 -10.91
C LEU A 440 24.22 -4.48 -12.08
N GLY A 441 24.61 -5.69 -12.42
CA GLY A 441 25.27 -5.91 -13.70
C GLY A 441 24.37 -5.35 -14.80
N PRO A 442 24.91 -4.93 -15.96
CA PRO A 442 24.07 -4.57 -17.08
C PRO A 442 23.11 -5.74 -17.30
N ALA A 443 21.81 -5.45 -17.26
CA ALA A 443 20.79 -6.43 -17.61
C ALA A 443 21.13 -6.96 -19.01
N PRO A 444 21.20 -8.29 -19.22
CA PRO A 444 21.54 -8.86 -20.49
C PRO A 444 20.57 -8.46 -21.60
#